data_6a68b28e54ce66ca0b4f0bdb0c457463
#
_entry.id   6a68b28e54ce66ca0b4f0bdb0c457463
#
_cell.length_a   1.000
_cell.length_b   1.000
_cell.length_c   1.000
_cell.angle_alpha   90.00
_cell.angle_beta   90.00
_cell.angle_gamma   90.00
#
_symmetry.space_group_name_H-M   'P 1'
#
loop_
_entity.id
_entity.type
_entity.pdbx_description
1 polymer ?
#
loop_
_entity_poly.entity_id
_entity_poly.type
_entity_poly.pdbx_seq_one_letter_code
_entity_poly.pdbx_strand_id
1 'polypeptide(L)'
;EKPGPAGEAVVLAGDAVLDTWPGGVPLPSREKVIQALIETMQDASIRSELRRHAGLLLGRLGWRPGDLDRFVEVAEGVYQVGVKKEAKEIPYSYFIAKYPVTNIQFARFVKEDGYKIKEYWSEVGWEWRTGKYDARTLQDVERDWLEHRPIAKRNMPHYWHNIELSNPIVPVVGVCWYEAEAYCNWLSKKIVAIPEGYEIRLPRDEEWERAARGVDGREYPWGDGFNKTAANTWDSDATGSGLGGTTAVCTFPQGASPEDAWDMSGNAWEWTRSWYDDEKKYRIVRGGSWIGYHWFARASFCNWSIPLMFNDDLGFRVVIAPKDKKSNQ
;
A
#
# COMPACT_ATOMS: atom_id res chain seq x y z
N GLU A 1 2.10 -25.97 -13.80
CA GLU A 1 1.90 -24.76 -14.62
C GLU A 1 1.26 -25.16 -15.94
N LYS A 2 0.00 -24.83 -16.14
CA LYS A 2 -0.60 -24.85 -17.48
C LYS A 2 -0.26 -23.49 -18.12
N PRO A 3 0.50 -23.45 -19.22
CA PRO A 3 0.47 -22.28 -20.09
C PRO A 3 -0.92 -22.29 -20.72
N GLY A 4 -1.86 -21.58 -20.13
CA GLY A 4 -3.19 -21.52 -20.68
C GLY A 4 -3.25 -20.50 -21.82
N PRO A 5 -3.59 -20.88 -23.06
CA PRO A 5 -3.96 -19.92 -24.10
C PRO A 5 -5.10 -19.00 -23.65
N ALA A 6 -5.83 -19.37 -22.61
CA ALA A 6 -6.93 -18.59 -22.06
C ALA A 6 -6.50 -17.24 -21.44
N GLY A 7 -5.47 -17.19 -20.60
CA GLY A 7 -5.05 -15.94 -19.94
C GLY A 7 -4.45 -14.92 -20.91
N GLU A 8 -3.64 -15.36 -21.88
CA GLU A 8 -3.07 -14.50 -22.92
C GLU A 8 -4.17 -13.92 -23.83
N ALA A 9 -5.13 -14.72 -24.23
CA ALA A 9 -6.26 -14.26 -25.04
C ALA A 9 -7.12 -13.24 -24.30
N VAL A 10 -7.30 -13.40 -22.97
CA VAL A 10 -8.07 -12.46 -22.15
C VAL A 10 -7.38 -11.11 -22.05
N VAL A 11 -6.06 -11.07 -21.78
CA VAL A 11 -5.35 -9.80 -21.72
C VAL A 11 -5.29 -9.10 -23.08
N LEU A 12 -5.11 -9.83 -24.18
CA LEU A 12 -5.21 -9.28 -25.55
C LEU A 12 -6.59 -8.69 -25.84
N ALA A 13 -7.67 -9.35 -25.40
CA ALA A 13 -9.01 -8.81 -25.52
C ALA A 13 -9.18 -7.53 -24.68
N GLY A 14 -8.57 -7.49 -23.50
CA GLY A 14 -8.53 -6.30 -22.63
C GLY A 14 -7.81 -5.13 -23.28
N ASP A 15 -6.63 -5.35 -23.87
CA ASP A 15 -5.88 -4.35 -24.63
C ASP A 15 -6.72 -3.80 -25.77
N ALA A 16 -7.36 -4.67 -26.57
CA ALA A 16 -8.23 -4.27 -27.69
C ALA A 16 -9.43 -3.43 -27.22
N VAL A 17 -10.02 -3.75 -26.06
CA VAL A 17 -11.09 -2.93 -25.47
C VAL A 17 -10.55 -1.57 -25.05
N LEU A 18 -9.36 -1.52 -24.47
CA LEU A 18 -8.74 -0.27 -24.02
C LEU A 18 -8.38 0.63 -25.20
N ASP A 19 -7.83 0.07 -26.29
CA ASP A 19 -7.46 0.82 -27.49
C ASP A 19 -8.68 1.49 -28.18
N THR A 20 -9.85 0.91 -28.05
CA THR A 20 -11.10 1.42 -28.62
C THR A 20 -11.94 2.24 -27.62
N TRP A 21 -11.44 2.45 -26.41
CA TRP A 21 -12.13 3.16 -25.34
C TRP A 21 -12.28 4.67 -25.64
N PRO A 22 -13.43 5.30 -25.28
CA PRO A 22 -14.58 4.74 -24.53
C PRO A 22 -15.70 4.13 -25.38
N GLY A 23 -15.64 4.16 -26.69
CA GLY A 23 -16.84 3.94 -27.50
C GLY A 23 -16.85 2.75 -28.44
N GLY A 24 -15.72 2.02 -28.61
CA GLY A 24 -15.56 1.06 -29.71
C GLY A 24 -16.13 -0.35 -29.49
N VAL A 25 -16.41 -0.78 -28.25
CA VAL A 25 -16.92 -2.12 -27.94
C VAL A 25 -18.28 -2.02 -27.26
N PRO A 26 -19.29 -2.82 -27.71
CA PRO A 26 -20.59 -2.86 -27.08
C PRO A 26 -20.49 -3.23 -25.59
N LEU A 27 -21.32 -2.58 -24.75
CA LEU A 27 -21.30 -2.71 -23.29
C LEU A 27 -21.32 -4.18 -22.80
N PRO A 28 -22.19 -5.09 -23.33
CA PRO A 28 -22.20 -6.48 -22.87
C PRO A 28 -20.90 -7.26 -23.17
N SER A 29 -20.23 -6.93 -24.28
CA SER A 29 -18.94 -7.55 -24.62
C SER A 29 -17.82 -7.04 -23.71
N ARG A 30 -17.85 -5.74 -23.41
CA ARG A 30 -16.91 -5.13 -22.47
C ARG A 30 -17.04 -5.71 -21.06
N GLU A 31 -18.26 -5.88 -20.55
CA GLU A 31 -18.51 -6.48 -19.25
C GLU A 31 -17.97 -7.90 -19.15
N LYS A 32 -18.14 -8.71 -20.22
CA LYS A 32 -17.55 -10.05 -20.30
C LYS A 32 -16.02 -10.04 -20.25
N VAL A 33 -15.38 -9.09 -20.94
CA VAL A 33 -13.92 -8.95 -20.91
C VAL A 33 -13.45 -8.52 -19.52
N ILE A 34 -14.14 -7.56 -18.89
CA ILE A 34 -13.82 -7.14 -17.50
C ILE A 34 -13.94 -8.33 -16.54
N GLN A 35 -15.01 -9.13 -16.63
CA GLN A 35 -15.18 -10.29 -15.77
C GLN A 35 -14.06 -11.33 -16.00
N ALA A 36 -13.71 -11.62 -17.25
CA ALA A 36 -12.61 -12.54 -17.58
C ALA A 36 -11.25 -12.01 -17.09
N LEU A 37 -11.01 -10.69 -17.14
CA LEU A 37 -9.81 -10.07 -16.59
C LEU A 37 -9.74 -10.22 -15.06
N ILE A 38 -10.87 -10.08 -14.35
CA ILE A 38 -10.93 -10.29 -12.89
C ILE A 38 -10.54 -11.74 -12.56
N GLU A 39 -11.14 -12.70 -13.25
CA GLU A 39 -10.83 -14.12 -13.06
C GLU A 39 -9.36 -14.43 -13.37
N THR A 40 -8.83 -13.89 -14.48
CA THR A 40 -7.41 -14.03 -14.83
C THR A 40 -6.48 -13.43 -13.79
N MET A 41 -6.80 -12.24 -13.26
CA MET A 41 -6.01 -11.58 -12.23
C MET A 41 -5.93 -12.40 -10.95
N GLN A 42 -7.02 -13.04 -10.55
CA GLN A 42 -7.14 -13.73 -9.26
C GLN A 42 -6.77 -15.23 -9.31
N ASP A 43 -6.64 -15.81 -10.49
CA ASP A 43 -6.32 -17.23 -10.63
C ASP A 43 -4.82 -17.50 -10.43
N ALA A 44 -4.48 -18.15 -9.31
CA ALA A 44 -3.09 -18.49 -8.95
C ALA A 44 -2.44 -19.52 -9.91
N SER A 45 -3.21 -20.21 -10.75
CA SER A 45 -2.68 -21.12 -11.77
C SER A 45 -2.14 -20.38 -13.01
N ILE A 46 -2.50 -19.08 -13.15
CA ILE A 46 -2.03 -18.22 -14.23
C ILE A 46 -0.73 -17.55 -13.80
N ARG A 47 0.21 -17.39 -14.75
CA ARG A 47 1.50 -16.72 -14.51
C ARG A 47 1.29 -15.31 -13.93
N SER A 48 2.12 -14.94 -12.96
CA SER A 48 2.00 -13.66 -12.22
C SER A 48 2.08 -12.45 -13.14
N GLU A 49 2.84 -12.52 -14.24
CA GLU A 49 2.95 -11.43 -15.23
C GLU A 49 1.62 -11.17 -15.95
N LEU A 50 0.89 -12.23 -16.33
CA LEU A 50 -0.44 -12.09 -16.92
C LEU A 50 -1.47 -11.58 -15.91
N ARG A 51 -1.39 -12.04 -14.67
CA ARG A 51 -2.22 -11.56 -13.56
C ARG A 51 -2.01 -10.07 -13.33
N ARG A 52 -0.74 -9.62 -13.30
CA ARG A 52 -0.40 -8.20 -13.21
C ARG A 52 -0.99 -7.42 -14.39
N HIS A 53 -0.79 -7.89 -15.62
CA HIS A 53 -1.30 -7.22 -16.83
C HIS A 53 -2.83 -7.09 -16.77
N ALA A 54 -3.55 -8.17 -16.43
CA ALA A 54 -5.01 -8.14 -16.27
C ALA A 54 -5.45 -7.10 -15.23
N GLY A 55 -4.78 -7.01 -14.08
CA GLY A 55 -5.04 -6.00 -13.05
C GLY A 55 -4.80 -4.57 -13.54
N LEU A 56 -3.73 -4.32 -14.28
CA LEU A 56 -3.45 -3.00 -14.84
C LEU A 56 -4.49 -2.59 -15.89
N LEU A 57 -4.95 -3.51 -16.72
CA LEU A 57 -6.04 -3.28 -17.68
C LEU A 57 -7.34 -2.94 -16.96
N LEU A 58 -7.70 -3.69 -15.91
CA LEU A 58 -8.89 -3.43 -15.10
C LEU A 58 -8.91 -1.99 -14.57
N GLY A 59 -7.79 -1.53 -13.99
CA GLY A 59 -7.69 -0.16 -13.49
C GLY A 59 -7.87 0.89 -14.60
N ARG A 60 -7.27 0.70 -15.77
CA ARG A 60 -7.41 1.58 -16.94
C ARG A 60 -8.82 1.57 -17.51
N LEU A 61 -9.51 0.43 -17.47
CA LEU A 61 -10.90 0.28 -17.88
C LEU A 61 -11.90 0.82 -16.84
N GLY A 62 -11.42 1.39 -15.73
CA GLY A 62 -12.24 2.02 -14.70
C GLY A 62 -12.84 1.05 -13.68
N TRP A 63 -12.44 -0.22 -13.70
CA TRP A 63 -12.86 -1.18 -12.69
C TRP A 63 -12.09 -0.93 -11.37
N ARG A 64 -12.76 -1.24 -10.28
CA ARG A 64 -12.18 -1.24 -8.92
C ARG A 64 -12.89 -2.28 -8.05
N PRO A 65 -12.21 -2.82 -7.03
CA PRO A 65 -12.87 -3.69 -6.06
C PRO A 65 -14.05 -2.98 -5.39
N GLY A 66 -15.17 -3.68 -5.22
CA GLY A 66 -16.34 -3.12 -4.56
C GLY A 66 -16.10 -2.79 -3.08
N ASP A 67 -15.12 -3.43 -2.48
CA ASP A 67 -14.70 -3.27 -1.07
C ASP A 67 -13.38 -2.50 -0.90
N LEU A 68 -13.01 -1.68 -1.89
CA LEU A 68 -11.74 -0.91 -1.87
C LEU A 68 -11.57 -0.01 -0.64
N ASP A 69 -12.67 0.55 -0.14
CA ASP A 69 -12.68 1.43 1.03
C ASP A 69 -12.99 0.66 2.36
N ARG A 70 -12.95 -0.70 2.33
CA ARG A 70 -13.25 -1.54 3.50
C ARG A 70 -12.10 -1.54 4.51
N PHE A 71 -12.47 -1.47 5.77
CA PHE A 71 -11.61 -1.78 6.91
C PHE A 71 -11.96 -3.16 7.45
N VAL A 72 -10.97 -3.90 7.92
CA VAL A 72 -11.11 -5.19 8.57
C VAL A 72 -10.75 -5.05 10.04
N GLU A 73 -11.51 -5.71 10.90
CA GLU A 73 -11.28 -5.66 12.34
C GLU A 73 -10.12 -6.58 12.73
N VAL A 74 -9.26 -6.07 13.60
CA VAL A 74 -8.21 -6.81 14.28
C VAL A 74 -8.52 -6.77 15.76
N ALA A 75 -8.89 -7.92 16.32
CA ALA A 75 -9.27 -8.03 17.72
C ALA A 75 -8.08 -7.77 18.66
N GLU A 76 -8.41 -7.19 19.83
CA GLU A 76 -7.48 -7.08 20.96
C GLU A 76 -6.98 -8.45 21.40
N GLY A 77 -5.85 -8.50 22.08
CA GLY A 77 -5.32 -9.73 22.66
C GLY A 77 -3.81 -9.87 22.55
N VAL A 78 -3.34 -11.04 22.97
CA VAL A 78 -1.92 -11.40 22.93
C VAL A 78 -1.60 -12.07 21.60
N TYR A 79 -0.51 -11.69 20.99
CA TYR A 79 -0.01 -12.29 19.76
C TYR A 79 1.52 -12.46 19.81
N GLN A 80 2.07 -13.22 18.90
CA GLN A 80 3.52 -13.45 18.79
C GLN A 80 4.17 -12.43 17.85
N VAL A 81 5.12 -11.64 18.37
CA VAL A 81 5.78 -10.55 17.64
C VAL A 81 7.26 -10.84 17.37
N GLY A 82 7.75 -10.29 16.28
CA GLY A 82 9.15 -10.36 15.88
C GLY A 82 9.61 -11.74 15.46
N VAL A 83 10.90 -11.85 15.13
CA VAL A 83 11.53 -13.11 14.70
C VAL A 83 11.55 -14.15 15.82
N LYS A 84 11.68 -13.71 17.07
CA LYS A 84 11.72 -14.59 18.26
C LYS A 84 10.36 -15.06 18.74
N LYS A 85 9.28 -14.57 18.10
CA LYS A 85 7.89 -14.91 18.47
C LYS A 85 7.58 -14.61 19.95
N GLU A 86 7.99 -13.43 20.42
CA GLU A 86 7.74 -13.00 21.80
C GLU A 86 6.27 -12.62 21.97
N ALA A 87 5.67 -12.97 23.11
CA ALA A 87 4.29 -12.60 23.39
C ALA A 87 4.15 -11.10 23.64
N LYS A 88 3.25 -10.44 22.92
CA LYS A 88 2.94 -9.01 23.09
C LYS A 88 1.44 -8.81 23.09
N GLU A 89 0.94 -7.95 23.97
CA GLU A 89 -0.48 -7.60 24.06
C GLU A 89 -0.75 -6.30 23.29
N ILE A 90 -1.82 -6.31 22.49
CA ILE A 90 -2.52 -5.11 22.02
C ILE A 90 -3.85 -5.04 22.78
N PRO A 91 -4.00 -4.12 23.75
CA PRO A 91 -5.13 -4.11 24.67
C PRO A 91 -6.36 -3.36 24.11
N TYR A 92 -6.52 -3.35 22.79
CA TYR A 92 -7.66 -2.73 22.10
C TYR A 92 -7.86 -3.33 20.72
N SER A 93 -9.09 -3.45 20.30
CA SER A 93 -9.43 -3.76 18.90
C SER A 93 -9.18 -2.52 18.03
N TYR A 94 -8.81 -2.72 16.77
CA TYR A 94 -8.67 -1.67 15.77
C TYR A 94 -9.10 -2.17 14.40
N PHE A 95 -9.24 -1.25 13.45
CA PHE A 95 -9.61 -1.59 12.09
C PHE A 95 -8.49 -1.16 11.16
N ILE A 96 -8.02 -2.07 10.30
CA ILE A 96 -6.99 -1.79 9.31
C ILE A 96 -7.61 -1.78 7.91
N ALA A 97 -7.18 -0.87 7.04
CA ALA A 97 -7.63 -0.88 5.66
C ALA A 97 -7.30 -2.23 5.01
N LYS A 98 -8.28 -2.83 4.33
CA LYS A 98 -8.12 -4.13 3.67
C LYS A 98 -6.96 -4.12 2.69
N TYR A 99 -6.77 -3.02 1.98
CA TYR A 99 -5.73 -2.80 0.99
C TYR A 99 -4.82 -1.63 1.37
N PRO A 100 -3.58 -1.56 0.85
CA PRO A 100 -2.82 -0.32 0.86
C PRO A 100 -3.58 0.77 0.12
N VAL A 101 -3.35 2.03 0.47
CA VAL A 101 -3.99 3.18 -0.20
C VAL A 101 -3.60 3.18 -1.68
N THR A 102 -4.60 3.17 -2.55
CA THR A 102 -4.42 3.16 -4.01
C THR A 102 -4.36 4.57 -4.60
N ASN A 103 -3.87 4.68 -5.85
CA ASN A 103 -3.83 5.97 -6.55
C ASN A 103 -5.22 6.61 -6.69
N ILE A 104 -6.29 5.82 -6.96
CA ILE A 104 -7.64 6.38 -7.07
C ILE A 104 -8.18 6.92 -5.73
N GLN A 105 -7.78 6.32 -4.61
CA GLN A 105 -8.12 6.82 -3.29
C GLN A 105 -7.33 8.10 -2.97
N PHE A 106 -6.02 8.10 -3.24
CA PHE A 106 -5.17 9.27 -3.02
C PHE A 106 -5.52 10.44 -3.95
N ALA A 107 -6.03 10.16 -5.16
CA ALA A 107 -6.52 11.18 -6.09
C ALA A 107 -7.63 12.04 -5.48
N ARG A 108 -8.46 11.50 -4.57
CA ARG A 108 -9.49 12.28 -3.86
C ARG A 108 -8.85 13.36 -2.98
N PHE A 109 -7.78 13.01 -2.26
CA PHE A 109 -7.01 13.96 -1.44
C PHE A 109 -6.39 15.08 -2.29
N VAL A 110 -5.78 14.71 -3.43
CA VAL A 110 -5.19 15.69 -4.36
C VAL A 110 -6.27 16.62 -4.92
N LYS A 111 -7.40 16.07 -5.39
CA LYS A 111 -8.51 16.79 -6.00
C LYS A 111 -9.20 17.76 -5.02
N GLU A 112 -9.22 17.40 -3.75
CA GLU A 112 -9.82 18.20 -2.67
C GLU A 112 -8.83 19.16 -2.00
N ASP A 113 -7.81 19.58 -2.74
CA ASP A 113 -6.78 20.52 -2.30
C ASP A 113 -6.01 20.11 -1.05
N GLY A 114 -5.85 18.79 -0.82
CA GLY A 114 -5.18 18.26 0.36
C GLY A 114 -3.76 18.79 0.57
N TYR A 115 -3.07 19.12 -0.51
CA TYR A 115 -1.75 19.76 -0.48
C TYR A 115 -1.77 21.27 -0.17
N LYS A 116 -2.94 21.91 -0.15
CA LYS A 116 -3.07 23.35 0.08
C LYS A 116 -3.65 23.68 1.46
N ILE A 117 -4.29 22.72 2.12
CA ILE A 117 -4.99 22.89 3.39
C ILE A 117 -4.05 22.51 4.53
N LYS A 118 -3.51 23.53 5.23
CA LYS A 118 -2.51 23.36 6.31
C LYS A 118 -3.00 22.44 7.44
N GLU A 119 -4.28 22.44 7.74
CA GLU A 119 -4.89 21.69 8.84
C GLU A 119 -4.77 20.17 8.71
N TYR A 120 -4.43 19.66 7.53
CA TYR A 120 -4.15 18.24 7.32
C TYR A 120 -2.71 17.86 7.63
N TRP A 121 -1.80 18.82 7.72
CA TRP A 121 -0.36 18.60 7.87
C TRP A 121 0.08 18.86 9.31
N SER A 122 1.00 18.03 9.83
CA SER A 122 1.79 18.40 10.98
C SER A 122 2.63 19.66 10.67
N GLU A 123 3.12 20.33 11.68
CA GLU A 123 3.93 21.53 11.47
C GLU A 123 5.16 21.25 10.59
N VAL A 124 5.89 20.20 10.91
CA VAL A 124 7.08 19.76 10.14
C VAL A 124 6.70 19.35 8.72
N GLY A 125 5.58 18.63 8.56
CA GLY A 125 5.06 18.25 7.24
C GLY A 125 4.69 19.46 6.38
N TRP A 126 4.10 20.49 7.00
CA TRP A 126 3.77 21.73 6.29
C TRP A 126 5.02 22.53 5.92
N GLU A 127 6.03 22.57 6.79
CA GLU A 127 7.32 23.17 6.48
C GLU A 127 8.00 22.48 5.30
N TRP A 128 8.01 21.13 5.29
CA TRP A 128 8.47 20.37 4.13
C TRP A 128 7.70 20.74 2.86
N ARG A 129 6.36 20.74 2.95
CA ARG A 129 5.48 21.04 1.81
C ARG A 129 5.73 22.44 1.22
N THR A 130 6.00 23.43 2.08
CA THR A 130 6.15 24.84 1.71
C THR A 130 7.60 25.30 1.53
N GLY A 131 8.57 24.40 1.72
CA GLY A 131 10.00 24.70 1.57
C GLY A 131 10.61 25.46 2.74
N LYS A 132 9.94 25.48 3.90
CA LYS A 132 10.43 26.09 5.14
C LYS A 132 11.17 25.09 6.04
N TYR A 133 11.27 23.84 5.62
CA TYR A 133 11.94 22.79 6.35
C TYR A 133 13.42 23.15 6.57
N ASP A 134 13.90 23.06 7.81
CA ASP A 134 15.28 23.43 8.17
C ASP A 134 16.26 22.37 7.67
N ALA A 135 16.85 22.61 6.50
CA ALA A 135 17.82 21.71 5.89
C ALA A 135 19.20 21.72 6.58
N ARG A 136 19.46 22.62 7.53
CA ARG A 136 20.77 22.72 8.21
C ARG A 136 21.05 21.55 9.14
N THR A 137 19.99 20.94 9.68
CA THR A 137 20.08 19.78 10.58
C THR A 137 20.11 18.44 9.82
N LEU A 138 19.92 18.47 8.49
CA LEU A 138 19.87 17.29 7.66
C LEU A 138 21.27 16.73 7.37
N GLN A 139 21.37 15.40 7.36
CA GLN A 139 22.51 14.70 6.81
C GLN A 139 22.54 14.85 5.26
N ASP A 140 23.68 14.57 4.63
CA ASP A 140 23.82 14.74 3.19
C ASP A 140 22.79 13.92 2.39
N VAL A 141 22.51 12.69 2.82
CA VAL A 141 21.49 11.83 2.19
C VAL A 141 20.07 12.42 2.25
N GLU A 142 19.70 13.02 3.37
CA GLU A 142 18.39 13.66 3.53
C GLU A 142 18.28 14.93 2.69
N ARG A 143 19.37 15.67 2.59
CA ARG A 143 19.45 16.88 1.76
C ARG A 143 19.34 16.54 0.28
N ASP A 144 20.00 15.47 -0.17
CA ASP A 144 19.88 14.93 -1.52
C ASP A 144 18.43 14.58 -1.88
N TRP A 145 17.71 13.86 -1.00
CA TRP A 145 16.29 13.57 -1.18
C TRP A 145 15.41 14.83 -1.26
N LEU A 146 15.72 15.85 -0.45
CA LEU A 146 15.00 17.11 -0.46
C LEU A 146 15.18 17.87 -1.79
N GLU A 147 16.39 17.82 -2.36
CA GLU A 147 16.76 18.44 -3.63
C GLU A 147 16.10 17.74 -4.84
N HIS A 148 16.03 16.41 -4.82
CA HIS A 148 15.36 15.62 -5.88
C HIS A 148 13.87 15.91 -6.00
N ARG A 149 13.23 16.49 -4.96
CA ARG A 149 11.83 16.88 -5.00
C ARG A 149 11.66 18.36 -4.63
N PRO A 150 11.91 19.26 -5.60
CA PRO A 150 11.77 20.70 -5.37
C PRO A 150 10.34 21.09 -5.01
N ILE A 151 10.15 22.22 -4.32
CA ILE A 151 8.86 22.69 -3.75
C ILE A 151 7.73 22.64 -4.78
N ALA A 152 7.98 23.04 -6.01
CA ALA A 152 7.01 23.03 -7.10
C ALA A 152 6.43 21.62 -7.40
N LYS A 153 7.17 20.56 -7.06
CA LYS A 153 6.77 19.16 -7.24
C LYS A 153 6.20 18.51 -5.98
N ARG A 154 6.05 19.26 -4.87
CA ARG A 154 5.49 18.74 -3.60
C ARG A 154 3.99 18.97 -3.49
N ASN A 155 3.26 18.87 -4.58
CA ASN A 155 1.81 19.07 -4.66
C ASN A 155 1.03 17.82 -5.12
N MET A 156 1.73 16.72 -5.29
CA MET A 156 1.22 15.38 -5.63
C MET A 156 2.33 14.34 -5.38
N PRO A 157 2.06 13.04 -5.31
CA PRO A 157 3.09 11.99 -5.21
C PRO A 157 4.16 12.13 -6.30
N HIS A 158 5.39 11.73 -5.98
CA HIS A 158 6.53 11.94 -6.90
C HIS A 158 6.33 11.29 -8.27
N TYR A 159 5.78 10.07 -8.29
CA TYR A 159 5.55 9.29 -9.50
C TYR A 159 4.14 9.42 -10.08
N TRP A 160 3.38 10.48 -9.71
CA TRP A 160 1.97 10.65 -10.06
C TRP A 160 1.67 10.58 -11.56
N HIS A 161 2.62 10.97 -12.40
CA HIS A 161 2.51 10.94 -13.85
C HIS A 161 3.30 9.80 -14.52
N ASN A 162 3.89 8.91 -13.74
CA ASN A 162 4.54 7.72 -14.27
C ASN A 162 3.47 6.70 -14.66
N ILE A 163 3.41 6.32 -15.95
CA ILE A 163 2.36 5.47 -16.48
C ILE A 163 2.31 4.06 -15.85
N GLU A 164 3.46 3.56 -15.39
CA GLU A 164 3.57 2.24 -14.77
C GLU A 164 3.13 2.24 -13.29
N LEU A 165 3.28 3.39 -12.60
CA LEU A 165 3.03 3.52 -11.16
C LEU A 165 1.74 4.28 -10.83
N SER A 166 1.10 4.93 -11.82
CA SER A 166 -0.10 5.76 -11.63
C SER A 166 -1.42 5.05 -11.97
N ASN A 167 -1.39 3.72 -12.17
CA ASN A 167 -2.63 2.98 -12.42
C ASN A 167 -3.61 3.16 -11.24
N PRO A 168 -4.91 3.41 -11.48
CA PRO A 168 -5.87 3.76 -10.44
C PRO A 168 -5.93 2.81 -9.25
N ILE A 169 -5.79 1.50 -9.47
CA ILE A 169 -5.98 0.47 -8.45
C ILE A 169 -4.66 -0.20 -7.99
N VAL A 170 -3.51 0.36 -8.30
CA VAL A 170 -2.25 -0.03 -7.66
C VAL A 170 -1.99 0.85 -6.42
N PRO A 171 -1.20 0.38 -5.44
CA PRO A 171 -0.79 1.20 -4.31
C PRO A 171 -0.19 2.54 -4.76
N VAL A 172 -0.56 3.63 -4.11
CA VAL A 172 0.13 4.90 -4.30
C VAL A 172 1.54 4.78 -3.74
N VAL A 173 2.53 5.10 -4.57
CA VAL A 173 3.95 5.11 -4.18
C VAL A 173 4.58 6.47 -4.49
N GLY A 174 5.81 6.70 -4.02
CA GLY A 174 6.45 8.00 -4.16
C GLY A 174 5.86 9.06 -3.25
N VAL A 175 5.30 8.64 -2.12
CA VAL A 175 4.79 9.49 -1.05
C VAL A 175 5.73 9.45 0.13
N CYS A 176 6.12 10.60 0.65
CA CYS A 176 6.88 10.67 1.88
C CYS A 176 5.95 10.48 3.11
N TRP A 177 6.54 10.27 4.28
CA TRP A 177 5.79 10.03 5.52
C TRP A 177 4.79 11.16 5.84
N TYR A 178 5.18 12.40 5.60
CA TYR A 178 4.32 13.56 5.86
C TYR A 178 3.10 13.62 4.93
N GLU A 179 3.20 13.14 3.70
CA GLU A 179 2.07 13.04 2.77
C GLU A 179 1.10 11.95 3.23
N ALA A 180 1.62 10.81 3.69
CA ALA A 180 0.82 9.73 4.23
C ALA A 180 0.07 10.16 5.51
N GLU A 181 0.73 10.91 6.42
CA GLU A 181 0.12 11.50 7.60
C GLU A 181 -0.98 12.51 7.23
N ALA A 182 -0.71 13.41 6.27
CA ALA A 182 -1.68 14.40 5.81
C ALA A 182 -2.91 13.75 5.17
N TYR A 183 -2.72 12.67 4.41
CA TYR A 183 -3.82 11.87 3.88
C TYR A 183 -4.69 11.28 5.00
N CYS A 184 -4.10 10.73 6.06
CA CYS A 184 -4.83 10.20 7.22
C CYS A 184 -5.68 11.30 7.89
N ASN A 185 -5.11 12.48 8.10
CA ASN A 185 -5.80 13.60 8.71
C ASN A 185 -6.95 14.12 7.83
N TRP A 186 -6.76 14.18 6.50
CA TRP A 186 -7.82 14.49 5.56
C TRP A 186 -8.93 13.42 5.60
N LEU A 187 -8.58 12.13 5.56
CA LEU A 187 -9.54 11.04 5.55
C LEU A 187 -10.38 11.02 6.83
N SER A 188 -9.79 11.38 7.98
CA SER A 188 -10.49 11.54 9.26
C SER A 188 -11.62 12.59 9.23
N LYS A 189 -11.58 13.55 8.30
CA LYS A 189 -12.64 14.54 8.10
C LYS A 189 -13.73 14.06 7.14
N LYS A 190 -13.49 12.97 6.43
CA LYS A 190 -14.40 12.42 5.40
C LYS A 190 -15.22 11.23 5.90
N ILE A 191 -14.64 10.41 6.76
CA ILE A 191 -15.35 9.25 7.33
C ILE A 191 -16.16 9.71 8.56
N VAL A 192 -17.46 9.57 8.46
CA VAL A 192 -18.41 10.03 9.49
C VAL A 192 -18.52 9.02 10.66
N ALA A 193 -18.28 7.74 10.42
CA ALA A 193 -18.50 6.66 11.37
C ALA A 193 -17.20 6.16 12.00
N ILE A 194 -16.41 7.06 12.59
CA ILE A 194 -15.25 6.66 13.42
C ILE A 194 -15.74 6.47 14.85
N PRO A 195 -15.46 5.33 15.52
CA PRO A 195 -15.84 5.12 16.92
C PRO A 195 -15.30 6.24 17.82
N GLU A 196 -16.07 6.57 18.86
CA GLU A 196 -15.62 7.57 19.85
C GLU A 196 -14.28 7.17 20.47
N GLY A 197 -13.38 8.11 20.61
CA GLY A 197 -12.02 7.85 21.11
C GLY A 197 -11.06 7.28 20.06
N TYR A 198 -11.50 7.02 18.82
CA TYR A 198 -10.65 6.55 17.73
C TYR A 198 -10.27 7.67 16.76
N GLU A 199 -9.24 7.41 15.95
CA GLU A 199 -8.77 8.30 14.89
C GLU A 199 -8.31 7.47 13.68
N ILE A 200 -8.25 8.11 12.51
CA ILE A 200 -7.56 7.52 11.34
C ILE A 200 -6.12 8.01 11.36
N ARG A 201 -5.21 7.05 11.24
CA ARG A 201 -3.76 7.30 11.23
C ARG A 201 -3.00 6.19 10.52
N LEU A 202 -1.70 6.37 10.34
CA LEU A 202 -0.82 5.27 9.99
C LEU A 202 -0.82 4.20 11.11
N PRO A 203 -0.67 2.92 10.77
CA PRO A 203 -0.55 1.85 11.78
C PRO A 203 0.71 2.06 12.62
N ARG A 204 0.66 1.61 13.86
CA ARG A 204 1.88 1.35 14.62
C ARG A 204 2.57 0.10 14.06
N ASP A 205 3.83 -0.06 14.37
CA ASP A 205 4.61 -1.22 13.96
C ASP A 205 3.96 -2.53 14.39
N GLU A 206 3.58 -2.62 15.65
CA GLU A 206 2.91 -3.78 16.22
C GLU A 206 1.51 -4.03 15.66
N GLU A 207 0.74 -2.99 15.34
CA GLU A 207 -0.59 -3.11 14.71
C GLU A 207 -0.46 -3.67 13.30
N TRP A 208 0.52 -3.17 12.54
CA TRP A 208 0.78 -3.67 11.20
C TRP A 208 1.19 -5.16 11.24
N GLU A 209 2.14 -5.53 12.10
CA GLU A 209 2.62 -6.91 12.22
C GLU A 209 1.50 -7.85 12.65
N ARG A 210 0.69 -7.46 13.67
CA ARG A 210 -0.44 -8.25 14.14
C ARG A 210 -1.48 -8.49 13.02
N ALA A 211 -1.81 -7.48 12.23
CA ALA A 211 -2.73 -7.60 11.10
C ALA A 211 -2.17 -8.49 9.97
N ALA A 212 -0.86 -8.50 9.79
CA ALA A 212 -0.20 -9.31 8.76
C ALA A 212 -0.14 -10.80 9.11
N ARG A 213 0.19 -11.13 10.36
CA ARG A 213 0.54 -12.51 10.74
C ARG A 213 -0.43 -13.21 11.70
N GLY A 214 -1.53 -12.55 12.08
CA GLY A 214 -2.46 -13.12 13.05
C GLY A 214 -1.86 -13.24 14.45
N VAL A 215 -2.31 -14.24 15.21
CA VAL A 215 -1.90 -14.46 16.62
C VAL A 215 -0.80 -15.50 16.78
N ASP A 216 -0.61 -16.38 15.80
CA ASP A 216 0.23 -17.58 15.89
C ASP A 216 1.70 -17.37 15.48
N GLY A 217 2.06 -16.16 15.10
CA GLY A 217 3.44 -15.81 14.75
C GLY A 217 3.94 -16.45 13.47
N ARG A 218 3.05 -16.73 12.49
CA ARG A 218 3.41 -17.24 11.16
C ARG A 218 4.39 -16.34 10.43
N GLU A 219 5.15 -16.91 9.49
CA GLU A 219 6.20 -16.20 8.78
C GLU A 219 5.65 -15.20 7.76
N TYR A 220 4.61 -15.60 7.02
CA TYR A 220 3.89 -14.80 6.03
C TYR A 220 2.40 -14.75 6.34
N PRO A 221 1.62 -13.83 5.74
CA PRO A 221 0.18 -13.75 5.97
C PRO A 221 -0.57 -15.09 5.77
N TRP A 222 -0.14 -15.89 4.82
CA TRP A 222 -0.73 -17.19 4.48
C TRP A 222 -0.19 -18.39 5.28
N GLY A 223 0.83 -18.20 6.12
CA GLY A 223 1.46 -19.30 6.90
C GLY A 223 2.98 -19.28 6.82
N ASP A 224 3.60 -20.41 7.11
CA ASP A 224 5.05 -20.57 7.02
C ASP A 224 5.48 -20.98 5.61
N GLY A 225 6.65 -20.51 5.20
CA GLY A 225 7.22 -20.75 3.88
C GLY A 225 6.69 -19.79 2.79
N PHE A 226 7.62 -19.41 1.91
CA PHE A 226 7.30 -18.49 0.81
C PHE A 226 6.45 -19.14 -0.28
N ASN A 227 5.39 -18.46 -0.69
CA ASN A 227 4.57 -18.83 -1.84
C ASN A 227 4.63 -17.72 -2.90
N LYS A 228 5.35 -17.95 -3.99
CA LYS A 228 5.52 -16.97 -5.09
C LYS A 228 4.22 -16.54 -5.79
N THR A 229 3.13 -17.30 -5.64
CA THR A 229 1.84 -16.96 -6.22
C THR A 229 0.94 -16.16 -5.28
N ALA A 230 1.41 -15.89 -4.06
CA ALA A 230 0.66 -15.21 -3.01
C ALA A 230 1.11 -13.75 -2.76
N ALA A 231 2.20 -13.30 -3.39
CA ALA A 231 2.75 -11.95 -3.20
C ALA A 231 3.43 -11.42 -4.47
N ASN A 232 3.64 -10.11 -4.54
CA ASN A 232 4.47 -9.46 -5.55
C ASN A 232 5.83 -9.09 -4.93
N THR A 233 6.82 -9.92 -5.18
CA THR A 233 8.22 -9.72 -4.78
C THR A 233 9.14 -9.96 -5.96
N TRP A 234 10.43 -9.71 -5.82
CA TRP A 234 11.43 -10.02 -6.85
C TRP A 234 11.39 -11.50 -7.30
N ASP A 235 11.04 -12.40 -6.39
CA ASP A 235 11.00 -13.84 -6.62
C ASP A 235 9.65 -14.35 -7.16
N SER A 236 8.69 -13.47 -7.43
CA SER A 236 7.30 -13.88 -7.72
C SER A 236 7.05 -14.24 -9.19
N ASP A 237 7.97 -13.92 -10.07
CA ASP A 237 7.90 -14.33 -11.47
C ASP A 237 8.60 -15.69 -11.74
N ALA A 238 8.42 -16.21 -12.95
CA ALA A 238 9.04 -17.48 -13.35
C ALA A 238 10.55 -17.36 -13.57
N THR A 239 11.08 -16.16 -13.80
CA THR A 239 12.48 -15.88 -14.16
C THR A 239 13.31 -15.42 -12.96
N GLY A 240 12.69 -15.04 -11.85
CA GLY A 240 13.36 -14.45 -10.68
C GLY A 240 13.83 -13.01 -10.93
N SER A 241 13.19 -12.30 -11.84
CA SER A 241 13.49 -10.90 -12.20
C SER A 241 12.42 -9.90 -11.73
N GLY A 242 11.40 -10.39 -11.02
CA GLY A 242 10.27 -9.60 -10.54
C GLY A 242 9.26 -9.23 -11.63
N LEU A 243 8.12 -8.71 -11.22
CA LEU A 243 7.03 -8.34 -12.15
C LEU A 243 7.22 -6.96 -12.79
N GLY A 244 8.31 -6.24 -12.47
CA GLY A 244 8.63 -4.95 -13.06
C GLY A 244 7.81 -3.75 -12.54
N GLY A 245 7.17 -3.86 -11.39
CA GLY A 245 6.41 -2.79 -10.76
C GLY A 245 5.31 -3.27 -9.82
N THR A 246 4.57 -2.34 -9.25
CA THR A 246 3.42 -2.64 -8.41
C THR A 246 2.32 -3.38 -9.19
N THR A 247 1.52 -4.16 -8.48
CA THR A 247 0.32 -4.84 -9.00
C THR A 247 -0.94 -4.17 -8.48
N ALA A 248 -2.03 -4.35 -9.23
CA ALA A 248 -3.35 -3.98 -8.74
C ALA A 248 -3.64 -4.70 -7.41
N VAL A 249 -4.26 -3.98 -6.47
CA VAL A 249 -4.81 -4.65 -5.28
C VAL A 249 -5.78 -5.75 -5.71
N CYS A 250 -5.94 -6.81 -4.95
CA CYS A 250 -6.69 -8.03 -5.29
C CYS A 250 -5.98 -9.00 -6.25
N THR A 251 -4.76 -8.74 -6.69
CA THR A 251 -4.04 -9.68 -7.59
C THR A 251 -3.69 -10.99 -6.89
N PHE A 252 -3.43 -10.97 -5.58
CA PHE A 252 -2.95 -12.14 -4.84
C PHE A 252 -3.91 -12.55 -3.70
N PRO A 253 -5.08 -13.14 -4.01
CA PRO A 253 -6.05 -13.53 -2.98
C PRO A 253 -5.52 -14.57 -1.98
N GLN A 254 -4.56 -15.42 -2.39
CA GLN A 254 -3.89 -16.38 -1.52
C GLN A 254 -2.93 -15.73 -0.52
N GLY A 255 -2.61 -14.45 -0.73
CA GLY A 255 -1.75 -13.64 0.14
C GLY A 255 -2.49 -12.90 1.25
N ALA A 256 -3.80 -13.07 1.36
CA ALA A 256 -4.59 -12.45 2.42
C ALA A 256 -4.13 -12.91 3.81
N SER A 257 -4.12 -11.99 4.76
CA SER A 257 -3.86 -12.29 6.17
C SER A 257 -5.06 -12.99 6.84
N PRO A 258 -4.89 -13.55 8.05
CA PRO A 258 -6.00 -14.13 8.81
C PRO A 258 -7.14 -13.16 9.06
N GLU A 259 -6.86 -11.86 9.13
CA GLU A 259 -7.81 -10.77 9.32
C GLU A 259 -8.43 -10.25 8.01
N ASP A 260 -8.15 -10.90 6.86
CA ASP A 260 -8.58 -10.46 5.52
C ASP A 260 -7.95 -9.11 5.09
N ALA A 261 -6.74 -8.79 5.59
CA ALA A 261 -5.92 -7.70 5.05
C ALA A 261 -5.04 -8.24 3.90
N TRP A 262 -5.04 -7.55 2.76
CA TRP A 262 -4.38 -7.99 1.53
C TRP A 262 -3.12 -7.17 1.26
N ASP A 263 -2.20 -7.72 0.45
CA ASP A 263 -0.92 -7.09 0.12
C ASP A 263 -0.06 -6.73 1.36
N MET A 264 -0.21 -7.53 2.45
CA MET A 264 0.62 -7.41 3.65
C MET A 264 2.03 -8.02 3.45
N SER A 265 2.32 -8.51 2.25
CA SER A 265 3.59 -9.17 1.90
C SER A 265 3.91 -8.82 0.44
N GLY A 266 4.96 -8.02 0.20
CA GLY A 266 5.33 -7.54 -1.12
C GLY A 266 4.48 -6.36 -1.62
N ASN A 267 4.50 -6.12 -2.91
CA ASN A 267 3.87 -5.04 -3.65
C ASN A 267 4.50 -3.67 -3.38
N ALA A 268 4.28 -3.09 -2.20
CA ALA A 268 4.93 -1.86 -1.78
C ALA A 268 5.26 -1.88 -0.30
N TRP A 269 6.41 -1.35 0.11
CA TRP A 269 6.68 -1.01 1.50
C TRP A 269 5.61 -0.06 2.02
N GLU A 270 5.28 -0.18 3.29
CA GLU A 270 4.25 0.63 3.92
C GLU A 270 4.79 1.42 5.11
N TRP A 271 4.61 2.73 5.06
CA TRP A 271 4.90 3.60 6.18
C TRP A 271 4.10 3.22 7.43
N THR A 272 4.78 3.19 8.58
CA THR A 272 4.14 3.15 9.90
C THR A 272 4.32 4.48 10.62
N ARG A 273 3.57 4.69 11.71
CA ARG A 273 3.80 5.86 12.57
C ARG A 273 4.93 5.66 13.58
N SER A 274 5.42 4.44 13.74
CA SER A 274 6.46 4.11 14.73
C SER A 274 7.83 4.63 14.31
N TRP A 275 8.59 5.09 15.28
CA TRP A 275 9.99 5.39 15.08
C TRP A 275 10.84 4.12 15.22
N TYR A 276 11.86 4.01 14.42
CA TYR A 276 12.81 2.90 14.49
C TYR A 276 13.84 3.12 15.59
N ASP A 277 14.20 4.38 15.85
CA ASP A 277 15.22 4.82 16.79
C ASP A 277 14.66 5.79 17.83
N ASP A 278 15.33 5.87 18.99
CA ASP A 278 14.98 6.77 20.08
C ASP A 278 15.23 8.25 19.70
N GLU A 279 16.11 8.51 18.75
CA GLU A 279 16.45 9.84 18.25
C GLU A 279 15.39 10.38 17.28
N LYS A 280 14.39 9.56 16.91
CA LYS A 280 13.27 9.90 16.03
C LYS A 280 13.72 10.40 14.65
N LYS A 281 14.73 9.74 14.08
CA LYS A 281 15.24 10.03 12.73
C LYS A 281 14.58 9.19 11.66
N TYR A 282 14.30 7.92 11.98
CA TYR A 282 13.83 6.95 11.00
C TYR A 282 12.45 6.42 11.37
N ARG A 283 11.56 6.34 10.39
CA ARG A 283 10.26 5.67 10.51
C ARG A 283 10.38 4.22 10.09
N ILE A 284 9.69 3.33 10.80
CA ILE A 284 9.59 1.94 10.41
C ILE A 284 8.73 1.82 9.15
N VAL A 285 9.19 0.98 8.22
CA VAL A 285 8.44 0.54 7.04
C VAL A 285 8.29 -0.98 7.04
N ARG A 286 7.17 -1.48 6.55
CA ARG A 286 6.78 -2.88 6.64
C ARG A 286 6.38 -3.45 5.28
N GLY A 287 6.35 -4.79 5.18
CA GLY A 287 5.73 -5.55 4.11
C GLY A 287 6.65 -6.00 2.99
N GLY A 288 7.79 -5.36 2.78
CA GLY A 288 8.58 -5.58 1.57
C GLY A 288 7.94 -4.95 0.34
N SER A 289 8.52 -5.16 -0.83
CA SER A 289 8.03 -4.57 -2.08
C SER A 289 8.30 -5.47 -3.29
N TRP A 290 7.80 -5.07 -4.45
CA TRP A 290 7.97 -5.75 -5.72
C TRP A 290 9.44 -5.88 -6.18
N ILE A 291 10.34 -5.01 -5.69
CA ILE A 291 11.78 -5.03 -5.98
C ILE A 291 12.59 -5.78 -4.91
N GLY A 292 11.97 -6.10 -3.77
CA GLY A 292 12.60 -6.82 -2.66
C GLY A 292 12.45 -8.33 -2.78
N TYR A 293 13.44 -9.07 -2.29
CA TYR A 293 13.34 -10.50 -2.15
C TYR A 293 12.31 -10.91 -1.09
N HIS A 294 11.77 -12.12 -1.19
CA HIS A 294 10.72 -12.63 -0.33
C HIS A 294 11.03 -12.57 1.17
N TRP A 295 12.29 -12.68 1.59
CA TRP A 295 12.64 -12.58 3.02
C TRP A 295 12.39 -11.19 3.62
N PHE A 296 12.37 -10.12 2.79
CA PHE A 296 11.95 -8.78 3.23
C PHE A 296 10.44 -8.67 3.39
N ALA A 297 9.68 -9.56 2.75
CA ALA A 297 8.22 -9.60 2.79
C ALA A 297 7.66 -10.48 3.93
N ARG A 298 8.51 -11.01 4.82
CA ARG A 298 8.06 -11.70 6.04
C ARG A 298 7.32 -10.73 6.94
N ALA A 299 6.24 -11.19 7.55
CA ALA A 299 5.42 -10.36 8.43
C ALA A 299 6.18 -9.79 9.64
N SER A 300 7.20 -10.50 10.13
CA SER A 300 8.06 -10.03 11.23
C SER A 300 9.22 -9.13 10.79
N PHE A 301 9.47 -9.00 9.47
CA PHE A 301 10.56 -8.15 8.99
C PHE A 301 10.14 -6.68 9.02
N CYS A 302 10.99 -5.83 9.55
CA CYS A 302 10.85 -4.39 9.43
C CYS A 302 12.13 -3.79 8.84
N ASN A 303 11.95 -2.71 8.12
CA ASN A 303 13.01 -1.85 7.64
C ASN A 303 12.71 -0.42 8.11
N TRP A 304 13.59 0.50 7.83
CA TRP A 304 13.44 1.89 8.23
C TRP A 304 13.79 2.84 7.09
N SER A 305 13.21 4.03 7.15
CA SER A 305 13.47 5.08 6.19
C SER A 305 13.31 6.46 6.81
N ILE A 306 14.03 7.45 6.25
CA ILE A 306 13.86 8.83 6.66
C ILE A 306 12.46 9.32 6.23
N PRO A 307 11.79 10.19 7.02
CA PRO A 307 10.45 10.68 6.70
C PRO A 307 10.32 11.39 5.35
N LEU A 308 11.43 11.85 4.78
CA LEU A 308 11.51 12.54 3.48
C LEU A 308 11.54 11.61 2.27
N MET A 309 11.81 10.31 2.46
CA MET A 309 11.93 9.31 1.41
C MET A 309 10.64 9.17 0.58
N PHE A 310 10.76 8.98 -0.73
CA PHE A 310 9.63 8.82 -1.66
C PHE A 310 9.94 7.84 -2.80
N ASN A 311 10.39 6.63 -2.46
CA ASN A 311 10.71 5.61 -3.45
C ASN A 311 9.50 5.13 -4.26
N ASP A 312 9.77 4.55 -5.42
CA ASP A 312 8.77 3.98 -6.35
C ASP A 312 8.16 2.66 -5.87
N ASP A 313 8.61 2.20 -4.72
CA ASP A 313 8.15 0.99 -4.04
C ASP A 313 7.66 1.25 -2.60
N LEU A 314 7.45 2.53 -2.23
CA LEU A 314 7.10 2.95 -0.87
C LEU A 314 5.77 3.71 -0.85
N GLY A 315 4.77 3.11 -0.24
CA GLY A 315 3.41 3.59 -0.04
C GLY A 315 2.98 3.48 1.42
N PHE A 316 1.70 3.27 1.68
CA PHE A 316 1.16 3.15 3.04
C PHE A 316 -0.25 2.56 3.05
N ARG A 317 -0.68 2.13 4.23
CA ARG A 317 -2.11 1.87 4.55
C ARG A 317 -2.51 2.62 5.81
N VAL A 318 -3.82 2.65 6.09
CA VAL A 318 -4.39 3.38 7.21
C VAL A 318 -5.09 2.45 8.19
N VAL A 319 -5.17 2.90 9.45
CA VAL A 319 -5.95 2.24 10.51
C VAL A 319 -6.96 3.21 11.13
N ILE A 320 -8.05 2.68 11.64
CA ILE A 320 -8.94 3.33 12.61
C ILE A 320 -8.61 2.70 13.95
N ALA A 321 -8.01 3.44 14.85
CA ALA A 321 -7.50 2.92 16.10
C ALA A 321 -7.61 3.97 17.23
N PRO A 322 -7.50 3.59 18.51
CA PRO A 322 -7.59 4.53 19.61
C PRO A 322 -6.59 5.68 19.47
N LYS A 323 -7.05 6.87 19.82
CA LYS A 323 -6.20 8.05 19.97
C LYS A 323 -5.15 7.80 21.03
N ASP A 324 -3.94 8.37 20.83
CA ASP A 324 -2.95 8.36 21.89
C ASP A 324 -3.53 9.06 23.11
N LYS A 325 -3.37 8.44 24.28
CA LYS A 325 -3.63 9.16 25.55
C LYS A 325 -2.74 10.37 25.53
N LYS A 326 -3.33 11.57 25.60
CA LYS A 326 -2.53 12.79 25.83
C LYS A 326 -1.69 12.50 27.05
N SER A 327 -0.36 12.45 26.90
CA SER A 327 0.53 12.48 28.02
C SER A 327 0.20 13.77 28.76
N ASN A 328 -0.38 13.65 29.98
CA ASN A 328 -0.49 14.78 30.86
C ASN A 328 0.97 15.25 31.09
N GLN A 329 1.36 16.27 30.34
CA GLN A 329 2.54 17.07 30.63
C GLN A 329 2.21 18.08 31.73
#